data_d07221cb8b203d9a0997c1853b83aab8
#
_entry.id   d07221cb8b203d9a0997c1853b83aab8
#
_cell.length_a   1.000
_cell.length_b   1.000
_cell.length_c   1.000
_cell.angle_alpha   90.00
_cell.angle_beta   90.00
_cell.angle_gamma   90.00
#
_symmetry.space_group_name_H-M   'P 1'
#
loop_
_entity.id
_entity.type
_entity.pdbx_description
1 polymer ?
#
loop_
_entity_poly.entity_id
_entity_poly.type
_entity_poly.pdbx_seq_one_letter_code
_entity_poly.pdbx_strand_id
1 'polypeptide(L)'
;MRISLDLSFDHQVEVGEEATETVMAAKDSRQNQLDPKYQQLLVGEMADLWFHCLVALSRFNLRPEDVLAELKRREGTSGITEKANRKT
;
A
#
# COMPACT_ATOMS: atom_id res chain seq x y z
N MET A 1 -18.77 1.71 -7.95
CA MET A 1 -17.90 0.77 -8.64
C MET A 1 -18.21 -0.65 -8.22
N ARG A 2 -18.23 -1.53 -9.17
CA ARG A 2 -18.54 -2.91 -8.88
C ARG A 2 -17.25 -3.68 -8.56
N ILE A 3 -17.22 -4.30 -7.38
CA ILE A 3 -16.11 -5.15 -6.99
C ILE A 3 -16.53 -6.59 -7.21
N SER A 4 -15.79 -7.29 -8.04
CA SER A 4 -16.08 -8.70 -8.29
C SER A 4 -15.75 -9.51 -7.04
N LEU A 5 -16.61 -10.46 -6.72
CA LEU A 5 -16.39 -11.35 -5.58
C LEU A 5 -15.47 -12.51 -5.92
N ASP A 6 -15.28 -12.75 -7.20
CA ASP A 6 -14.36 -13.79 -7.64
C ASP A 6 -12.97 -13.19 -7.82
N LEU A 7 -12.36 -12.92 -6.69
CA LEU A 7 -11.23 -12.10 -6.70
C LEU A 7 -9.94 -12.74 -6.47
N SER A 8 -9.98 -13.69 -5.84
CA SER A 8 -8.89 -14.41 -5.30
C SER A 8 -7.52 -14.12 -5.90
N PHE A 9 -7.16 -14.83 -6.92
CA PHE A 9 -5.79 -14.80 -7.42
C PHE A 9 -5.52 -13.55 -8.25
N ASP A 10 -6.47 -13.15 -9.08
CA ASP A 10 -6.25 -12.03 -9.99
C ASP A 10 -5.98 -10.72 -9.28
N HIS A 11 -6.69 -10.45 -8.18
CA HIS A 11 -6.47 -9.23 -7.43
C HIS A 11 -5.17 -9.24 -6.65
N GLN A 12 -4.69 -10.40 -6.25
CA GLN A 12 -3.37 -10.48 -5.64
C GLN A 12 -2.27 -10.15 -6.65
N VAL A 13 -2.43 -10.61 -7.88
CA VAL A 13 -1.51 -10.26 -8.97
C VAL A 13 -1.56 -8.75 -9.24
N GLU A 14 -2.77 -8.17 -9.24
CA GLU A 14 -2.92 -6.73 -9.44
C GLU A 14 -2.19 -5.92 -8.37
N VAL A 15 -2.25 -6.34 -7.11
CA VAL A 15 -1.51 -5.67 -6.05
C VAL A 15 -0.02 -5.69 -6.36
N GLY A 16 0.50 -6.82 -6.83
CA GLY A 16 1.90 -6.94 -7.18
C GLY A 16 2.29 -6.03 -8.34
N GLU A 17 1.46 -5.96 -9.37
CA GLU A 17 1.71 -5.10 -10.51
C GLU A 17 1.66 -3.62 -10.11
N GLU A 18 0.67 -3.22 -9.32
CA GLU A 18 0.55 -1.84 -8.88
C GLU A 18 1.71 -1.45 -7.96
N ALA A 19 2.18 -2.37 -7.12
CA ALA A 19 3.34 -2.11 -6.29
C ALA A 19 4.58 -1.85 -7.16
N THR A 20 4.76 -2.63 -8.22
CA THR A 20 5.87 -2.44 -9.14
C THR A 20 5.76 -1.09 -9.85
N GLU A 21 4.59 -0.74 -10.33
CA GLU A 21 4.37 0.55 -11.00
C GLU A 21 4.61 1.71 -10.04
N THR A 22 4.22 1.55 -8.78
CA THR A 22 4.46 2.56 -7.76
C THR A 22 5.96 2.75 -7.52
N VAL A 23 6.72 1.67 -7.47
CA VAL A 23 8.17 1.74 -7.30
C VAL A 23 8.80 2.47 -8.49
N MET A 24 8.36 2.18 -9.70
CA MET A 24 8.87 2.82 -10.90
C MET A 24 8.55 4.32 -10.90
N ALA A 25 7.31 4.68 -10.54
CA ALA A 25 6.90 6.08 -10.45
C ALA A 25 7.69 6.82 -9.38
N ALA A 26 7.97 6.17 -8.26
CA ALA A 26 8.77 6.76 -7.19
C ALA A 26 10.21 7.01 -7.66
N LYS A 27 10.76 6.08 -8.43
CA LYS A 27 12.11 6.24 -8.99
C LYS A 27 12.17 7.44 -9.93
N ASP A 28 11.18 7.57 -10.80
CA ASP A 28 11.10 8.70 -11.72
C ASP A 28 10.94 10.03 -10.96
N SER A 29 10.11 10.03 -9.91
CA SER A 29 9.92 11.20 -9.08
C SER A 29 11.20 11.60 -8.35
N ARG A 30 12.03 10.64 -7.96
CA ARG A 30 13.29 10.94 -7.30
C ARG A 30 14.23 11.72 -8.20
N GLN A 31 14.20 11.44 -9.49
CA GLN A 31 15.00 12.15 -10.46
C GLN A 31 14.41 13.51 -10.86
N ASN A 32 13.11 13.68 -10.62
CA ASN A 32 12.36 14.86 -11.05
C ASN A 32 11.53 15.43 -9.90
N GLN A 33 12.12 15.54 -8.71
CA GLN A 33 11.40 15.86 -7.48
C GLN A 33 10.58 17.14 -7.52
N LEU A 34 11.04 18.12 -8.25
CA LEU A 34 10.37 19.43 -8.29
C LEU A 34 9.32 19.52 -9.38
N ASP A 35 9.12 18.47 -10.15
CA ASP A 35 8.16 18.50 -11.23
C ASP A 35 6.82 17.95 -10.74
N PRO A 36 5.78 18.81 -10.67
CA PRO A 36 4.46 18.37 -10.20
C PRO A 36 3.88 17.23 -11.02
N LYS A 37 4.27 17.12 -12.28
CA LYS A 37 3.79 16.05 -13.15
C LYS A 37 4.19 14.68 -12.61
N TYR A 38 5.45 14.52 -12.19
CA TYR A 38 5.91 13.24 -11.66
C TYR A 38 5.33 12.97 -10.28
N GLN A 39 5.11 13.99 -9.49
CA GLN A 39 4.44 13.85 -8.21
C GLN A 39 3.01 13.35 -8.39
N GLN A 40 2.29 13.91 -9.36
CA GLN A 40 0.92 13.52 -9.62
C GLN A 40 0.86 12.09 -10.17
N LEU A 41 1.80 11.68 -10.99
CA LEU A 41 1.87 10.31 -11.47
C LEU A 41 2.06 9.34 -10.31
N LEU A 42 2.94 9.68 -9.37
CA LEU A 42 3.16 8.84 -8.19
C LEU A 42 1.90 8.73 -7.35
N VAL A 43 1.20 9.84 -7.14
CA VAL A 43 -0.06 9.84 -6.40
C VAL A 43 -1.07 8.91 -7.07
N GLY A 44 -1.16 8.96 -8.40
CA GLY A 44 -2.06 8.10 -9.15
C GLY A 44 -1.72 6.63 -8.97
N GLU A 45 -0.44 6.28 -9.07
CA GLU A 45 -0.03 4.88 -8.90
C GLU A 45 -0.27 4.42 -7.46
N MET A 46 -0.03 5.28 -6.50
CA MET A 46 -0.28 4.95 -5.10
C MET A 46 -1.78 4.75 -4.85
N ALA A 47 -2.62 5.57 -5.47
CA ALA A 47 -4.06 5.43 -5.35
C ALA A 47 -4.53 4.08 -5.91
N ASP A 48 -3.97 3.67 -7.05
CA ASP A 48 -4.30 2.38 -7.64
C ASP A 48 -3.89 1.24 -6.71
N LEU A 49 -2.71 1.33 -6.13
CA LEU A 49 -2.23 0.31 -5.19
C LEU A 49 -3.15 0.24 -3.97
N TRP A 50 -3.49 1.37 -3.39
CA TRP A 50 -4.37 1.40 -2.23
C TRP A 50 -5.75 0.81 -2.56
N PHE A 51 -6.26 1.13 -3.75
CA PHE A 51 -7.54 0.58 -4.19
C PHE A 51 -7.50 -0.94 -4.19
N HIS A 52 -6.47 -1.53 -4.78
CA HIS A 52 -6.37 -2.99 -4.84
C HIS A 52 -6.15 -3.61 -3.47
N CYS A 53 -5.47 -2.92 -2.58
CA CYS A 53 -5.34 -3.35 -1.20
C CYS A 53 -6.69 -3.35 -0.48
N LEU A 54 -7.51 -2.33 -0.71
CA LEU A 54 -8.85 -2.26 -0.11
C LEU A 54 -9.74 -3.38 -0.62
N VAL A 55 -9.63 -3.70 -1.92
CA VAL A 55 -10.37 -4.83 -2.49
C VAL A 55 -9.94 -6.12 -1.82
N ALA A 56 -8.66 -6.32 -1.62
CA ALA A 56 -8.13 -7.52 -0.96
C ALA A 56 -8.65 -7.65 0.48
N LEU A 57 -8.68 -6.55 1.22
CA LEU A 57 -9.22 -6.56 2.58
C LEU A 57 -10.70 -6.95 2.58
N SER A 58 -11.47 -6.34 1.68
CA SER A 58 -12.90 -6.61 1.58
C SER A 58 -13.17 -8.09 1.31
N ARG A 59 -12.31 -8.71 0.52
CA ARG A 59 -12.43 -10.12 0.19
C ARG A 59 -12.39 -11.01 1.42
N PHE A 60 -11.64 -10.62 2.44
CA PHE A 60 -11.49 -11.39 3.66
C PHE A 60 -12.32 -10.84 4.82
N ASN A 61 -13.32 -10.02 4.51
CA ASN A 61 -14.17 -9.37 5.51
C ASN A 61 -13.38 -8.49 6.47
N LEU A 62 -12.27 -7.94 5.97
CA LEU A 62 -11.46 -7.01 6.72
C LEU A 62 -11.73 -5.60 6.23
N ARG A 63 -11.43 -4.63 7.07
CA ARG A 63 -11.73 -3.24 6.80
C ARG A 63 -10.46 -2.41 6.90
N PRO A 64 -10.44 -1.24 6.25
CA PRO A 64 -9.29 -0.34 6.39
C PRO A 64 -8.96 -0.02 7.83
N GLU A 65 -9.99 0.06 8.69
CA GLU A 65 -9.80 0.34 10.11
C GLU A 65 -8.95 -0.73 10.79
N ASP A 66 -9.00 -1.96 10.32
CA ASP A 66 -8.18 -3.04 10.89
C ASP A 66 -6.69 -2.77 10.63
N VAL A 67 -6.37 -2.29 9.42
CA VAL A 67 -5.00 -1.94 9.08
C VAL A 67 -4.56 -0.71 9.88
N LEU A 68 -5.42 0.28 9.98
CA LEU A 68 -5.12 1.49 10.74
C LEU A 68 -4.87 1.17 12.21
N ALA A 69 -5.67 0.25 12.77
CA ALA A 69 -5.48 -0.18 14.16
C ALA A 69 -4.11 -0.86 14.34
N GLU A 70 -3.70 -1.67 13.39
CA GLU A 70 -2.39 -2.33 13.44
C GLU A 70 -1.26 -1.32 13.33
N LEU A 71 -1.40 -0.32 12.45
CA LEU A 71 -0.41 0.74 12.33
C LEU A 71 -0.30 1.53 13.62
N LYS A 72 -1.44 1.83 14.24
CA LYS A 72 -1.47 2.55 15.50
C LYS A 72 -0.79 1.73 16.60
N ARG A 73 -1.04 0.43 16.63
CA ARG A 73 -0.40 -0.46 17.59
C ARG A 73 1.12 -0.40 17.45
N ARG A 74 1.61 -0.42 16.22
CA ARG A 74 3.05 -0.35 15.95
C ARG A 74 3.63 1.01 16.30
N GLU A 75 2.84 2.05 16.15
CA GLU A 75 3.26 3.41 16.48
C GLU A 75 3.52 3.58 17.96
N GLY A 76 2.77 2.87 18.81
CA GLY A 76 2.99 2.87 20.26
C GLY A 76 4.30 2.20 20.66
N THR A 77 4.96 1.51 19.71
CA THR A 77 6.25 0.86 19.95
C THR A 77 7.26 1.50 19.01
N SER A 78 8.25 2.23 19.55
CA SER A 78 9.23 2.88 18.71
C SER A 78 10.01 1.83 17.90
N GLY A 79 10.56 2.26 16.78
CA GLY A 79 11.36 1.37 15.94
C GLY A 79 12.52 0.77 16.70
N ILE A 80 13.10 1.53 17.62
CA ILE A 80 14.22 1.07 18.48
C ILE A 80 13.72 -0.01 19.42
N THR A 81 12.60 0.23 20.08
CA THR A 81 12.00 -0.72 21.01
C THR A 81 11.62 -2.01 20.29
N GLU A 82 11.03 -1.88 19.11
CA GLU A 82 10.63 -3.03 18.33
C GLU A 82 11.83 -3.87 17.91
N LYS A 83 12.94 -3.23 17.52
CA LYS A 83 14.17 -3.94 17.20
C LYS A 83 14.72 -4.67 18.42
N ALA A 84 14.71 -4.03 19.57
CA ALA A 84 15.18 -4.66 20.80
C ALA A 84 14.35 -5.90 21.13
N ASN A 85 13.03 -5.80 20.98
CA ASN A 85 12.15 -6.92 21.25
C ASN A 85 12.37 -8.09 20.28
N ARG A 86 12.70 -7.78 19.03
CA ARG A 86 12.97 -8.84 18.07
C ARG A 86 14.28 -9.57 18.31
N LYS A 87 15.22 -8.93 18.99
CA LYS A 87 16.49 -9.55 19.32
C LYS A 87 16.41 -10.48 20.51
N THR A 88 15.37 -10.35 21.25
CA THR A 88 15.14 -11.20 22.41
C THR A 88 14.19 -12.34 22.06
#